data_dcfcf66588a4314237264adc8947dc18
#
_entry.id   dcfcf66588a4314237264adc8947dc18
#
_cell.length_a   1.000
_cell.length_b   1.000
_cell.length_c   1.000
_cell.angle_alpha   90.00
_cell.angle_beta   90.00
_cell.angle_gamma   90.00
#
_symmetry.space_group_name_H-M   'P 1'
#
loop_
_entity.id
_entity.type
_entity.pdbx_description
1 polymer ?
#
loop_
_entity_poly.entity_id
_entity_poly.type
_entity_poly.pdbx_seq_one_letter_code
_entity_poly.pdbx_strand_id
1 'polypeptide(L)'
;FFARYPRLVLLVHDQIEVFYPLGGRYLYRLGYRLLQVPNLRRARAVLTVSRWAARWLERVHGVKGVHAVPNGVDVERFRPPLPGEKEALKGRYGLKRPAVLVPARMSPEKNHLAVLLTARLLPQVDFLLVGTGELLGLWRRAARLLGLENVRFLGRREDMPELYRAVDAVLLPTLGENQSLATLEAMASGLPVVTTPIPAQAELIQDGLTGRLVPPWPPRLAQALREASPGLGKRARAFVEATHTLDQAARRLAATLKRLWEEG
;
A
#
# COMPACT_ATOMS: atom_id res chain seq x y z
N PHE A 1 -21.26 -19.41 -15.37
CA PHE A 1 -20.79 -18.43 -16.37
C PHE A 1 -19.38 -18.77 -16.87
N PHE A 2 -18.43 -19.07 -15.98
CA PHE A 2 -17.02 -19.36 -16.33
C PHE A 2 -16.77 -20.73 -16.98
N ALA A 3 -17.72 -21.66 -16.92
CA ALA A 3 -17.57 -23.01 -17.50
C ALA A 3 -17.44 -23.04 -19.04
N ARG A 4 -17.70 -21.93 -19.72
CA ARG A 4 -17.66 -21.80 -21.18
C ARG A 4 -16.33 -21.30 -21.74
N TYR A 5 -15.34 -20.95 -20.89
CA TYR A 5 -14.09 -20.35 -21.30
C TYR A 5 -12.89 -21.22 -20.89
N PRO A 6 -12.47 -22.21 -21.67
CA PRO A 6 -11.41 -23.14 -21.31
C PRO A 6 -10.02 -22.47 -21.15
N ARG A 7 -9.87 -21.23 -21.63
CA ARG A 7 -8.63 -20.45 -21.56
C ARG A 7 -8.72 -19.25 -20.62
N LEU A 8 -9.61 -19.29 -19.62
CA LEU A 8 -9.80 -18.21 -18.67
C LEU A 8 -8.57 -18.02 -17.78
N VAL A 9 -8.00 -16.83 -17.81
CA VAL A 9 -7.00 -16.36 -16.86
C VAL A 9 -7.64 -15.33 -15.94
N LEU A 10 -7.55 -15.53 -14.62
CA LEU A 10 -8.10 -14.61 -13.63
C LEU A 10 -6.98 -13.81 -12.95
N LEU A 11 -7.15 -12.49 -12.88
CA LEU A 11 -6.25 -11.62 -12.16
C LEU A 11 -6.89 -11.21 -10.82
N VAL A 12 -6.21 -11.54 -9.71
CA VAL A 12 -6.65 -11.25 -8.35
C VAL A 12 -5.84 -10.08 -7.82
N HIS A 13 -6.46 -8.91 -7.79
CA HIS A 13 -5.90 -7.69 -7.20
C HIS A 13 -6.35 -7.45 -5.77
N ASP A 14 -7.46 -8.08 -5.37
CA ASP A 14 -8.07 -7.82 -4.08
C ASP A 14 -7.20 -8.28 -2.92
N GLN A 15 -7.46 -7.66 -1.78
CA GLN A 15 -6.90 -8.03 -0.51
C GLN A 15 -7.33 -9.46 -0.15
N ILE A 16 -6.35 -10.35 0.04
CA ILE A 16 -6.60 -11.79 0.21
C ILE A 16 -6.79 -12.17 1.66
N GLU A 17 -6.12 -11.49 2.58
CA GLU A 17 -6.23 -11.71 4.02
C GLU A 17 -6.13 -10.39 4.77
N VAL A 18 -7.01 -10.22 5.75
CA VAL A 18 -6.96 -9.10 6.69
C VAL A 18 -6.60 -9.67 8.05
N PHE A 19 -5.62 -9.08 8.69
CA PHE A 19 -5.24 -9.41 10.06
C PHE A 19 -6.24 -8.77 11.03
N TYR A 20 -7.50 -9.24 11.02
CA TYR A 20 -8.49 -8.81 11.98
C TYR A 20 -8.20 -9.41 13.36
N PRO A 21 -8.20 -8.61 14.42
CA PRO A 21 -8.29 -9.13 15.77
C PRO A 21 -9.62 -9.89 15.95
N LEU A 22 -9.65 -10.85 16.91
CA LEU A 22 -10.88 -11.54 17.33
C LEU A 22 -11.53 -12.49 16.28
N GLY A 23 -10.74 -13.29 15.57
CA GLY A 23 -11.28 -14.40 14.75
C GLY A 23 -11.85 -13.97 13.38
N GLY A 24 -11.97 -12.68 13.07
CA GLY A 24 -12.49 -12.20 11.79
C GLY A 24 -11.76 -12.74 10.57
N ARG A 25 -10.47 -13.05 10.71
CA ARG A 25 -9.67 -13.69 9.63
C ARG A 25 -10.20 -15.07 9.24
N TYR A 26 -10.74 -15.83 10.19
CA TYR A 26 -11.29 -17.18 9.92
C TYR A 26 -12.60 -17.09 9.13
N LEU A 27 -13.47 -16.15 9.50
CA LEU A 27 -14.71 -15.87 8.74
C LEU A 27 -14.38 -15.38 7.33
N TYR A 28 -13.39 -14.50 7.19
CA TYR A 28 -12.92 -14.04 5.88
C TYR A 28 -12.38 -15.20 5.03
N ARG A 29 -11.53 -16.06 5.60
CA ARG A 29 -11.00 -17.25 4.92
C ARG A 29 -12.12 -18.22 4.51
N LEU A 30 -13.10 -18.43 5.38
CA LEU A 30 -14.25 -19.28 5.06
C LEU A 30 -15.08 -18.69 3.92
N GLY A 31 -15.43 -17.40 3.99
CA GLY A 31 -16.16 -16.70 2.92
C GLY A 31 -15.40 -16.73 1.60
N TYR A 32 -14.10 -16.45 1.62
CA TYR A 32 -13.23 -16.51 0.44
C TYR A 32 -13.20 -17.94 -0.15
N ARG A 33 -13.06 -18.96 0.70
CA ARG A 33 -13.06 -20.37 0.31
C ARG A 33 -14.38 -20.79 -0.36
N LEU A 34 -15.50 -20.32 0.15
CA LEU A 34 -16.82 -20.71 -0.36
C LEU A 34 -17.19 -19.96 -1.65
N LEU A 35 -16.85 -18.67 -1.74
CA LEU A 35 -17.33 -17.80 -2.80
C LEU A 35 -16.31 -17.60 -3.93
N GLN A 36 -15.03 -17.48 -3.62
CA GLN A 36 -13.99 -17.14 -4.59
C GLN A 36 -13.19 -18.35 -5.09
N VAL A 37 -12.78 -19.22 -4.19
CA VAL A 37 -11.93 -20.37 -4.55
C VAL A 37 -12.53 -21.28 -5.62
N PRO A 38 -13.85 -21.58 -5.65
CA PRO A 38 -14.43 -22.39 -6.72
C PRO A 38 -14.21 -21.78 -8.12
N ASN A 39 -14.28 -20.44 -8.23
CA ASN A 39 -14.02 -19.74 -9.49
C ASN A 39 -12.54 -19.76 -9.85
N LEU A 40 -11.65 -19.55 -8.87
CA LEU A 40 -10.20 -19.60 -9.09
C LEU A 40 -9.73 -20.98 -9.55
N ARG A 41 -10.29 -22.06 -8.99
CA ARG A 41 -9.96 -23.45 -9.37
C ARG A 41 -10.44 -23.85 -10.79
N ARG A 42 -11.41 -23.13 -11.34
CA ARG A 42 -11.90 -23.34 -12.71
C ARG A 42 -11.09 -22.56 -13.75
N ALA A 43 -10.32 -21.57 -13.32
CA ALA A 43 -9.44 -20.84 -14.19
C ALA A 43 -8.25 -21.73 -14.62
N ARG A 44 -7.80 -21.57 -15.85
CA ARG A 44 -6.58 -22.19 -16.35
C ARG A 44 -5.36 -21.72 -15.57
N ALA A 45 -5.31 -20.42 -15.29
CA ALA A 45 -4.28 -19.80 -14.47
C ALA A 45 -4.86 -18.65 -13.65
N VAL A 46 -4.25 -18.41 -12.49
CA VAL A 46 -4.58 -17.29 -11.62
C VAL A 46 -3.34 -16.39 -11.51
N LEU A 47 -3.48 -15.13 -11.86
CA LEU A 47 -2.46 -14.11 -11.66
C LEU A 47 -2.76 -13.36 -10.37
N THR A 48 -1.72 -12.99 -9.63
CA THR A 48 -1.84 -12.11 -8.47
C THR A 48 -0.65 -11.16 -8.41
N VAL A 49 -0.79 -10.07 -7.66
CA VAL A 49 0.19 -8.97 -7.66
C VAL A 49 1.30 -9.13 -6.63
N SER A 50 1.32 -10.20 -5.85
CA SER A 50 2.41 -10.48 -4.91
C SER A 50 2.73 -11.97 -4.81
N ARG A 51 4.00 -12.30 -4.51
CA ARG A 51 4.44 -13.68 -4.27
C ARG A 51 3.79 -14.27 -3.02
N TRP A 52 3.55 -13.42 -2.01
CA TRP A 52 2.84 -13.83 -0.80
C TRP A 52 1.43 -14.28 -1.14
N ALA A 53 0.69 -13.50 -1.92
CA ALA A 53 -0.67 -13.84 -2.32
C ALA A 53 -0.70 -15.14 -3.14
N ALA A 54 0.25 -15.35 -4.05
CA ALA A 54 0.36 -16.59 -4.80
C ALA A 54 0.54 -17.79 -3.85
N ARG A 55 1.54 -17.72 -2.97
CA ARG A 55 1.78 -18.78 -1.97
C ARG A 55 0.59 -19.02 -1.04
N TRP A 56 -0.12 -17.95 -0.66
CA TRP A 56 -1.29 -18.05 0.19
C TRP A 56 -2.45 -18.78 -0.52
N LEU A 57 -2.75 -18.43 -1.78
CA LEU A 57 -3.76 -19.12 -2.59
C LEU A 57 -3.44 -20.60 -2.78
N GLU A 58 -2.18 -20.93 -3.02
CA GLU A 58 -1.72 -22.31 -3.18
C GLU A 58 -1.82 -23.10 -1.85
N ARG A 59 -1.22 -22.58 -0.77
CA ARG A 59 -1.08 -23.30 0.50
C ARG A 59 -2.37 -23.36 1.32
N VAL A 60 -3.14 -22.25 1.35
CA VAL A 60 -4.35 -22.15 2.20
C VAL A 60 -5.58 -22.66 1.47
N HIS A 61 -5.66 -22.43 0.16
CA HIS A 61 -6.86 -22.73 -0.62
C HIS A 61 -6.66 -23.81 -1.68
N GLY A 62 -5.44 -24.32 -1.85
CA GLY A 62 -5.15 -25.38 -2.82
C GLY A 62 -5.47 -24.97 -4.29
N VAL A 63 -5.34 -23.68 -4.60
CA VAL A 63 -5.47 -23.19 -5.98
C VAL A 63 -4.17 -23.51 -6.70
N LYS A 64 -4.26 -24.13 -7.87
CA LYS A 64 -3.09 -24.46 -8.72
C LYS A 64 -2.89 -23.43 -9.82
N GLY A 65 -1.68 -23.35 -10.38
CA GLY A 65 -1.37 -22.47 -11.50
C GLY A 65 -1.44 -20.98 -11.13
N VAL A 66 -0.98 -20.62 -9.91
CA VAL A 66 -0.95 -19.24 -9.45
C VAL A 66 0.39 -18.61 -9.79
N HIS A 67 0.37 -17.49 -10.50
CA HIS A 67 1.55 -16.74 -10.92
C HIS A 67 1.55 -15.35 -10.32
N ALA A 68 2.66 -14.95 -9.69
CA ALA A 68 2.83 -13.59 -9.20
C ALA A 68 3.31 -12.66 -10.33
N VAL A 69 2.53 -11.63 -10.61
CA VAL A 69 2.86 -10.54 -11.55
C VAL A 69 2.75 -9.22 -10.80
N PRO A 70 3.84 -8.79 -10.12
CA PRO A 70 3.85 -7.57 -9.33
C PRO A 70 3.50 -6.33 -10.16
N ASN A 71 2.74 -5.40 -9.53
CA ASN A 71 2.42 -4.11 -10.13
C ASN A 71 3.68 -3.29 -10.40
N GLY A 72 3.53 -2.36 -11.34
CA GLY A 72 4.48 -1.29 -11.59
C GLY A 72 3.92 0.06 -11.15
N VAL A 73 4.81 1.04 -11.06
CA VAL A 73 4.49 2.43 -10.85
C VAL A 73 5.14 3.30 -11.93
N ASP A 74 4.45 4.38 -12.30
CA ASP A 74 4.98 5.40 -13.20
C ASP A 74 6.03 6.23 -12.45
N VAL A 75 7.30 5.93 -12.69
CA VAL A 75 8.43 6.56 -12.01
C VAL A 75 8.72 7.98 -12.51
N GLU A 76 8.19 8.38 -13.67
CA GLU A 76 8.28 9.74 -14.17
C GLU A 76 7.22 10.64 -13.51
N ARG A 77 6.02 10.11 -13.36
CA ARG A 77 4.91 10.79 -12.68
C ARG A 77 5.14 10.90 -11.17
N PHE A 78 5.56 9.79 -10.54
CA PHE A 78 5.91 9.71 -9.12
C PHE A 78 7.44 9.78 -8.99
N ARG A 79 7.94 10.99 -8.84
CA ARG A 79 9.37 11.31 -8.79
C ARG A 79 9.70 12.17 -7.58
N PRO A 80 10.94 12.22 -7.16
CA PRO A 80 11.41 13.21 -6.19
C PRO A 80 11.18 14.64 -6.67
N PRO A 81 11.02 15.61 -5.76
CA PRO A 81 10.90 17.01 -6.13
C PRO A 81 12.20 17.53 -6.78
N LEU A 82 12.05 18.44 -7.73
CA LEU A 82 13.15 19.25 -8.25
C LEU A 82 13.62 20.29 -7.22
N PRO A 83 14.81 20.87 -7.38
CA PRO A 83 15.28 21.94 -6.49
C PRO A 83 14.24 23.07 -6.39
N GLY A 84 13.86 23.45 -5.16
CA GLY A 84 12.85 24.48 -4.88
C GLY A 84 11.38 24.05 -5.03
N GLU A 85 11.10 22.92 -5.70
CA GLU A 85 9.73 22.46 -5.94
C GLU A 85 9.01 22.05 -4.64
N LYS A 86 9.73 21.41 -3.71
CA LYS A 86 9.17 20.99 -2.43
C LYS A 86 8.68 22.17 -1.60
N GLU A 87 9.48 23.21 -1.49
CA GLU A 87 9.16 24.42 -0.75
C GLU A 87 7.97 25.17 -1.36
N ALA A 88 7.91 25.28 -2.69
CA ALA A 88 6.78 25.85 -3.39
C ALA A 88 5.49 25.07 -3.14
N LEU A 89 5.55 23.72 -3.20
CA LEU A 89 4.40 22.86 -2.93
C LEU A 89 4.00 22.89 -1.45
N LYS A 90 4.95 22.94 -0.52
CA LYS A 90 4.66 23.16 0.92
C LYS A 90 3.90 24.47 1.11
N GLY A 91 4.31 25.55 0.47
CA GLY A 91 3.60 26.82 0.51
C GLY A 91 2.19 26.71 -0.04
N ARG A 92 2.00 26.08 -1.20
CA ARG A 92 0.70 25.85 -1.84
C ARG A 92 -0.28 25.06 -0.96
N TYR A 93 0.21 24.05 -0.23
CA TYR A 93 -0.61 23.25 0.67
C TYR A 93 -0.69 23.80 2.09
N GLY A 94 -0.05 24.95 2.37
CA GLY A 94 -0.01 25.57 3.69
C GLY A 94 0.67 24.72 4.75
N LEU A 95 1.74 24.01 4.37
CA LEU A 95 2.53 23.16 5.25
C LEU A 95 3.68 23.94 5.85
N LYS A 96 3.57 24.27 7.13
CA LYS A 96 4.60 25.03 7.86
C LYS A 96 5.49 24.12 8.73
N ARG A 97 5.11 22.85 8.89
CA ARG A 97 5.78 21.84 9.70
C ARG A 97 6.25 20.70 8.82
N PRO A 98 7.11 19.78 9.31
CA PRO A 98 7.30 18.50 8.67
C PRO A 98 5.96 17.81 8.45
N ALA A 99 5.77 17.18 7.31
CA ALA A 99 4.48 16.61 6.92
C ALA A 99 4.58 15.12 6.57
N VAL A 100 3.61 14.35 7.04
CA VAL A 100 3.44 12.93 6.77
C VAL A 100 2.16 12.73 5.95
N LEU A 101 2.28 12.03 4.82
CA LEU A 101 1.14 11.65 4.00
C LEU A 101 0.63 10.26 4.42
N VAL A 102 -0.70 10.12 4.48
CA VAL A 102 -1.40 8.86 4.75
C VAL A 102 -2.37 8.60 3.60
N PRO A 103 -1.89 8.06 2.47
CA PRO A 103 -2.69 7.82 1.29
C PRO A 103 -3.39 6.46 1.41
N ALA A 104 -4.58 6.44 1.98
CA ALA A 104 -5.30 5.20 2.23
C ALA A 104 -6.82 5.40 2.24
N ARG A 105 -7.55 4.40 1.79
CA ARG A 105 -9.01 4.34 1.97
C ARG A 105 -9.36 4.35 3.45
N MET A 106 -10.45 5.02 3.82
CA MET A 106 -10.93 5.10 5.22
C MET A 106 -11.72 3.85 5.60
N SER A 107 -11.03 2.69 5.62
CA SER A 107 -11.57 1.36 5.91
C SER A 107 -10.81 0.70 7.08
N PRO A 108 -11.38 -0.33 7.74
CA PRO A 108 -10.84 -0.89 8.98
C PRO A 108 -9.39 -1.39 8.83
N GLU A 109 -9.07 -2.05 7.72
CA GLU A 109 -7.76 -2.64 7.48
C GLU A 109 -6.64 -1.60 7.32
N LYS A 110 -6.98 -0.33 7.03
CA LYS A 110 -6.00 0.75 6.91
C LYS A 110 -5.60 1.38 8.24
N ASN A 111 -6.29 0.99 9.33
CA ASN A 111 -5.92 1.27 10.71
C ASN A 111 -5.67 2.77 11.02
N HIS A 112 -6.61 3.62 10.61
CA HIS A 112 -6.51 5.06 10.85
C HIS A 112 -6.51 5.44 12.35
N LEU A 113 -7.00 4.55 13.24
CA LEU A 113 -6.87 4.77 14.68
C LEU A 113 -5.39 4.88 15.08
N ALA A 114 -4.54 3.97 14.59
CA ALA A 114 -3.11 4.04 14.85
C ALA A 114 -2.48 5.32 14.29
N VAL A 115 -2.96 5.81 13.12
CA VAL A 115 -2.53 7.11 12.57
C VAL A 115 -2.87 8.26 13.52
N LEU A 116 -4.12 8.36 13.99
CA LEU A 116 -4.56 9.44 14.87
C LEU A 116 -3.80 9.42 16.21
N LEU A 117 -3.62 8.24 16.80
CA LEU A 117 -2.85 8.10 18.04
C LEU A 117 -1.35 8.41 17.83
N THR A 118 -0.80 8.12 16.66
CA THR A 118 0.58 8.50 16.30
C THR A 118 0.69 10.02 16.12
N ALA A 119 -0.29 10.65 15.47
CA ALA A 119 -0.33 12.11 15.30
C ALA A 119 -0.39 12.84 16.65
N ARG A 120 -1.10 12.29 17.64
CA ARG A 120 -1.12 12.81 19.01
C ARG A 120 0.26 12.80 19.67
N LEU A 121 1.11 11.83 19.35
CA LEU A 121 2.49 11.73 19.86
C LEU A 121 3.48 12.62 19.11
N LEU A 122 3.07 13.23 18.00
CA LEU A 122 3.87 14.06 17.10
C LEU A 122 3.15 15.39 16.78
N PRO A 123 2.81 16.23 17.76
CA PRO A 123 2.02 17.45 17.54
C PRO A 123 2.73 18.47 16.63
N GLN A 124 4.05 18.36 16.49
CA GLN A 124 4.86 19.22 15.62
C GLN A 124 4.93 18.75 14.16
N VAL A 125 4.24 17.65 13.79
CA VAL A 125 4.21 17.07 12.44
C VAL A 125 2.78 17.14 11.91
N ASP A 126 2.60 17.64 10.68
CA ASP A 126 1.30 17.65 10.02
C ASP A 126 1.00 16.28 9.40
N PHE A 127 -0.19 15.74 9.61
CA PHE A 127 -0.65 14.48 9.03
C PHE A 127 -1.73 14.76 7.99
N LEU A 128 -1.43 14.44 6.72
CA LEU A 128 -2.33 14.61 5.58
C LEU A 128 -2.98 13.28 5.24
N LEU A 129 -4.24 13.09 5.61
CA LEU A 129 -5.00 11.87 5.36
C LEU A 129 -5.74 12.02 4.04
N VAL A 130 -5.34 11.25 3.04
CA VAL A 130 -5.92 11.28 1.69
C VAL A 130 -6.67 10.00 1.40
N GLY A 131 -7.94 10.14 1.05
CA GLY A 131 -8.82 9.04 0.73
C GLY A 131 -10.23 9.27 1.26
N THR A 132 -11.14 8.40 0.83
CA THR A 132 -12.52 8.31 1.30
C THR A 132 -12.82 6.88 1.74
N GLY A 133 -13.96 6.65 2.34
CA GLY A 133 -14.40 5.33 2.78
C GLY A 133 -15.44 5.43 3.89
N GLU A 134 -15.97 4.28 4.26
CA GLU A 134 -17.09 4.15 5.20
C GLU A 134 -16.78 4.69 6.61
N LEU A 135 -15.51 4.71 7.02
CA LEU A 135 -15.09 5.18 8.34
C LEU A 135 -14.65 6.65 8.37
N LEU A 136 -14.73 7.41 7.26
CA LEU A 136 -14.27 8.80 7.21
C LEU A 136 -14.94 9.67 8.27
N GLY A 137 -16.26 9.54 8.44
CA GLY A 137 -17.03 10.29 9.44
C GLY A 137 -16.59 9.96 10.88
N LEU A 138 -16.33 8.69 11.15
CA LEU A 138 -15.83 8.21 12.43
C LEU A 138 -14.45 8.82 12.75
N TRP A 139 -13.52 8.77 11.80
CA TRP A 139 -12.16 9.28 12.02
C TRP A 139 -12.09 10.80 12.16
N ARG A 140 -12.92 11.55 11.42
CA ARG A 140 -13.07 13.01 11.63
C ARG A 140 -13.59 13.35 13.02
N ARG A 141 -14.58 12.57 13.53
CA ARG A 141 -15.09 12.75 14.90
C ARG A 141 -14.02 12.39 15.93
N ALA A 142 -13.32 11.28 15.76
CA ALA A 142 -12.24 10.85 16.66
C ALA A 142 -11.12 11.89 16.72
N ALA A 143 -10.67 12.43 15.60
CA ALA A 143 -9.63 13.47 15.56
C ALA A 143 -10.05 14.72 16.33
N ARG A 144 -11.31 15.17 16.20
CA ARG A 144 -11.85 16.31 16.99
C ARG A 144 -11.90 16.01 18.49
N LEU A 145 -12.36 14.82 18.87
CA LEU A 145 -12.42 14.42 20.30
C LEU A 145 -11.03 14.30 20.92
N LEU A 146 -10.02 13.92 20.13
CA LEU A 146 -8.63 13.85 20.57
C LEU A 146 -7.91 15.21 20.52
N GLY A 147 -8.56 16.29 20.07
CA GLY A 147 -7.97 17.63 19.94
C GLY A 147 -6.82 17.70 18.94
N LEU A 148 -6.88 16.94 17.84
CA LEU A 148 -5.79 16.88 16.86
C LEU A 148 -5.88 18.01 15.84
N GLU A 149 -5.13 19.09 16.07
CA GLU A 149 -5.02 20.25 15.16
C GLU A 149 -4.05 19.98 13.99
N ASN A 150 -3.17 18.99 14.14
CA ASN A 150 -2.15 18.60 13.16
C ASN A 150 -2.62 17.50 12.18
N VAL A 151 -3.92 17.16 12.17
CA VAL A 151 -4.50 16.16 11.26
C VAL A 151 -5.46 16.82 10.28
N ARG A 152 -5.18 16.65 8.98
CA ARG A 152 -5.98 17.22 7.90
C ARG A 152 -6.55 16.10 7.01
N PHE A 153 -7.88 16.02 6.89
CA PHE A 153 -8.57 15.09 6.01
C PHE A 153 -8.83 15.74 4.65
N LEU A 154 -8.09 15.35 3.64
CA LEU A 154 -8.11 15.97 2.31
C LEU A 154 -9.15 15.34 1.36
N GLY A 155 -9.79 14.22 1.76
CA GLY A 155 -10.69 13.48 0.86
C GLY A 155 -9.93 12.82 -0.30
N ARG A 156 -10.66 12.52 -1.39
CA ARG A 156 -10.05 12.04 -2.64
C ARG A 156 -9.28 13.16 -3.31
N ARG A 157 -8.07 12.86 -3.79
CA ARG A 157 -7.18 13.81 -4.47
C ARG A 157 -6.71 13.23 -5.81
N GLU A 158 -6.57 14.08 -6.81
CA GLU A 158 -6.03 13.72 -8.13
C GLU A 158 -4.59 14.21 -8.31
N ASP A 159 -4.17 15.18 -7.50
CA ASP A 159 -2.83 15.75 -7.45
C ASP A 159 -1.88 14.95 -6.51
N MET A 160 -2.07 13.64 -6.43
CA MET A 160 -1.24 12.77 -5.59
C MET A 160 0.26 12.93 -5.85
N PRO A 161 0.76 13.03 -7.09
CA PRO A 161 2.19 13.22 -7.33
C PRO A 161 2.73 14.50 -6.69
N GLU A 162 1.95 15.58 -6.66
CA GLU A 162 2.35 16.84 -6.00
C GLU A 162 2.36 16.69 -4.48
N LEU A 163 1.35 16.00 -3.91
CA LEU A 163 1.30 15.72 -2.48
C LEU A 163 2.49 14.89 -2.02
N TYR A 164 2.87 13.84 -2.75
CA TYR A 164 4.09 13.08 -2.44
C TYR A 164 5.34 13.97 -2.48
N ARG A 165 5.48 14.90 -3.42
CA ARG A 165 6.62 15.83 -3.48
C ARG A 165 6.63 16.87 -2.36
N ALA A 166 5.45 17.19 -1.79
CA ALA A 166 5.31 18.20 -0.74
C ALA A 166 5.63 17.70 0.67
N VAL A 167 5.58 16.38 0.92
CA VAL A 167 5.71 15.80 2.26
C VAL A 167 7.12 15.26 2.54
N ASP A 168 7.34 14.84 3.78
CA ASP A 168 8.65 14.37 4.26
C ASP A 168 8.70 12.87 4.47
N ALA A 169 7.55 12.22 4.69
CA ALA A 169 7.43 10.77 4.86
C ALA A 169 6.01 10.28 4.53
N VAL A 170 5.87 8.97 4.39
CA VAL A 170 4.57 8.31 4.23
C VAL A 170 4.36 7.31 5.36
N LEU A 171 3.15 7.30 5.94
CA LEU A 171 2.75 6.37 6.98
C LEU A 171 1.59 5.49 6.50
N LEU A 172 1.76 4.18 6.54
CA LEU A 172 0.77 3.19 6.13
C LEU A 172 0.69 2.05 7.18
N PRO A 173 0.04 2.25 8.36
CA PRO A 173 -0.03 1.24 9.41
C PRO A 173 -1.08 0.17 9.11
N THR A 174 -1.11 -0.29 7.86
CA THR A 174 -2.13 -1.22 7.34
C THR A 174 -2.06 -2.60 7.98
N LEU A 175 -3.22 -3.24 8.17
CA LEU A 175 -3.35 -4.60 8.71
C LEU A 175 -3.54 -5.64 7.59
N GLY A 176 -3.65 -5.21 6.34
CA GLY A 176 -3.81 -6.10 5.21
C GLY A 176 -3.62 -5.39 3.88
N GLU A 177 -2.91 -6.05 2.97
CA GLU A 177 -2.64 -5.63 1.60
C GLU A 177 -2.44 -6.87 0.71
N ASN A 178 -2.62 -6.69 -0.59
CA ASN A 178 -2.08 -7.63 -1.57
C ASN A 178 -0.74 -7.11 -2.11
N GLN A 179 -0.75 -5.93 -2.73
CA GLN A 179 0.44 -5.13 -3.01
C GLN A 179 0.04 -3.65 -3.03
N SER A 180 0.65 -2.86 -2.15
CA SER A 180 0.28 -1.46 -1.95
C SER A 180 0.85 -0.57 -3.07
N LEU A 181 -0.03 -0.04 -3.93
CA LEU A 181 0.35 0.98 -4.91
C LEU A 181 0.83 2.26 -4.22
N ALA A 182 0.18 2.65 -3.11
CA ALA A 182 0.59 3.82 -2.33
C ALA A 182 2.03 3.69 -1.78
N THR A 183 2.46 2.47 -1.42
CA THR A 183 3.84 2.19 -1.03
C THR A 183 4.78 2.36 -2.22
N LEU A 184 4.44 1.81 -3.40
CA LEU A 184 5.25 1.95 -4.61
C LEU A 184 5.35 3.41 -5.07
N GLU A 185 4.24 4.17 -5.03
CA GLU A 185 4.20 5.60 -5.35
C GLU A 185 5.09 6.44 -4.42
N ALA A 186 5.02 6.17 -3.10
CA ALA A 186 5.86 6.83 -2.11
C ALA A 186 7.35 6.54 -2.34
N MET A 187 7.69 5.25 -2.54
CA MET A 187 9.07 4.81 -2.82
C MET A 187 9.57 5.43 -4.13
N ALA A 188 8.75 5.44 -5.18
CA ALA A 188 9.06 6.08 -6.45
C ALA A 188 9.31 7.58 -6.31
N SER A 189 8.57 8.25 -5.43
CA SER A 189 8.75 9.66 -5.10
C SER A 189 9.97 9.94 -4.20
N GLY A 190 10.77 8.92 -3.86
CA GLY A 190 11.96 9.06 -3.03
C GLY A 190 11.65 9.34 -1.56
N LEU A 191 10.47 8.99 -1.08
CA LEU A 191 10.06 9.22 0.31
C LEU A 191 10.36 8.00 1.20
N PRO A 192 10.78 8.23 2.45
CA PRO A 192 10.81 7.18 3.45
C PRO A 192 9.37 6.73 3.76
N VAL A 193 9.15 5.42 3.74
CA VAL A 193 7.87 4.79 4.07
C VAL A 193 7.97 4.10 5.42
N VAL A 194 7.05 4.41 6.32
CA VAL A 194 6.84 3.68 7.58
C VAL A 194 5.55 2.87 7.46
N THR A 195 5.67 1.57 7.60
CA THR A 195 4.53 0.64 7.45
C THR A 195 4.65 -0.55 8.39
N THR A 196 3.72 -1.48 8.32
CA THR A 196 3.65 -2.67 9.17
C THR A 196 4.34 -3.88 8.52
N PRO A 197 4.87 -4.83 9.32
CA PRO A 197 5.57 -6.01 8.82
C PRO A 197 4.61 -7.10 8.32
N ILE A 198 3.54 -6.71 7.61
CA ILE A 198 2.68 -7.69 6.94
C ILE A 198 3.39 -8.24 5.69
N PRO A 199 3.11 -9.50 5.29
CA PRO A 199 3.87 -10.15 4.21
C PRO A 199 3.92 -9.35 2.90
N ALA A 200 2.82 -8.71 2.51
CA ALA A 200 2.75 -7.92 1.29
C ALA A 200 3.66 -6.66 1.33
N GLN A 201 3.81 -6.03 2.49
CA GLN A 201 4.72 -4.89 2.67
C GLN A 201 6.18 -5.33 2.75
N ALA A 202 6.44 -6.50 3.37
CA ALA A 202 7.78 -7.07 3.46
C ALA A 202 8.33 -7.54 2.09
N GLU A 203 7.51 -7.68 1.07
CA GLU A 203 7.97 -7.90 -0.30
C GLU A 203 8.49 -6.62 -0.99
N LEU A 204 8.05 -5.45 -0.53
CA LEU A 204 8.42 -4.15 -1.09
C LEU A 204 9.50 -3.45 -0.27
N ILE A 205 9.47 -3.59 1.05
CA ILE A 205 10.32 -2.85 1.97
C ILE A 205 11.28 -3.79 2.69
N GLN A 206 12.55 -3.44 2.64
CA GLN A 206 13.60 -4.00 3.50
C GLN A 206 13.79 -3.05 4.69
N ASP A 207 13.48 -3.54 5.91
CA ASP A 207 13.52 -2.71 7.12
C ASP A 207 14.92 -2.10 7.35
N GLY A 208 14.94 -0.80 7.65
CA GLY A 208 16.16 -0.02 7.85
C GLY A 208 16.94 0.31 6.56
N LEU A 209 16.60 -0.27 5.41
CA LEU A 209 17.28 -0.03 4.15
C LEU A 209 16.45 0.79 3.17
N THR A 210 15.23 0.36 2.83
CA THR A 210 14.34 1.02 1.88
C THR A 210 13.07 1.58 2.52
N GLY A 211 12.93 1.45 3.83
CA GLY A 211 11.81 1.93 4.63
C GLY A 211 11.86 1.36 6.03
N ARG A 212 10.77 1.48 6.78
CA ARG A 212 10.65 0.94 8.14
C ARG A 212 9.43 0.02 8.22
N LEU A 213 9.66 -1.20 8.70
CA LEU A 213 8.65 -2.20 9.02
C LEU A 213 8.51 -2.30 10.54
N VAL A 214 7.45 -1.71 11.09
CA VAL A 214 7.23 -1.69 12.54
C VAL A 214 5.81 -2.14 12.91
N PRO A 215 5.60 -2.76 14.07
CA PRO A 215 4.26 -3.10 14.52
C PRO A 215 3.34 -1.87 14.50
N PRO A 216 2.02 -2.03 14.27
CA PRO A 216 1.06 -0.92 14.19
C PRO A 216 0.74 -0.30 15.55
N TRP A 217 1.73 -0.15 16.39
CA TRP A 217 1.66 0.43 17.71
C TRP A 217 2.12 1.90 17.68
N PRO A 218 1.27 2.85 18.09
CA PRO A 218 1.53 4.27 17.90
C PRO A 218 2.91 4.76 18.37
N PRO A 219 3.43 4.37 19.56
CA PRO A 219 4.79 4.77 19.97
C PRO A 219 5.89 4.28 19.02
N ARG A 220 5.77 3.06 18.47
CA ARG A 220 6.74 2.53 17.50
C ARG A 220 6.64 3.23 16.16
N LEU A 221 5.42 3.53 15.70
CA LEU A 221 5.18 4.30 14.47
C LEU A 221 5.76 5.72 14.61
N ALA A 222 5.53 6.39 15.76
CA ALA A 222 6.08 7.71 16.04
C ALA A 222 7.61 7.71 16.09
N GLN A 223 8.23 6.70 16.71
CA GLN A 223 9.67 6.51 16.72
C GLN A 223 10.23 6.33 15.31
N ALA A 224 9.64 5.42 14.52
CA ALA A 224 10.05 5.16 13.15
C ALA A 224 9.95 6.40 12.23
N LEU A 225 8.91 7.25 12.44
CA LEU A 225 8.79 8.52 11.71
C LEU A 225 9.88 9.54 12.10
N ARG A 226 10.29 9.59 13.37
CA ARG A 226 11.43 10.45 13.80
C ARG A 226 12.77 9.99 13.22
N GLU A 227 12.93 8.68 13.03
CA GLU A 227 14.13 8.05 12.46
C GLU A 227 14.10 8.02 10.92
N ALA A 228 12.97 8.35 10.30
CA ALA A 228 12.82 8.34 8.85
C ALA A 228 13.73 9.40 8.21
N SER A 229 14.68 8.95 7.40
CA SER A 229 15.66 9.81 6.76
C SER A 229 15.52 9.83 5.24
N PRO A 230 15.92 10.92 4.56
CA PRO A 230 15.94 10.97 3.09
C PRO A 230 16.77 9.86 2.44
N GLY A 231 17.76 9.33 3.15
CA GLY A 231 18.57 8.19 2.68
C GLY A 231 17.76 6.91 2.46
N LEU A 232 16.76 6.65 3.30
CA LEU A 232 15.81 5.54 3.10
C LEU A 232 15.01 5.74 1.80
N GLY A 233 14.50 6.95 1.57
CA GLY A 233 13.74 7.29 0.37
C GLY A 233 14.56 7.15 -0.92
N LYS A 234 15.83 7.59 -0.92
CA LYS A 234 16.71 7.42 -2.09
C LYS A 234 16.92 5.95 -2.44
N ARG A 235 17.16 5.10 -1.45
CA ARG A 235 17.32 3.65 -1.68
C ARG A 235 16.00 2.99 -2.10
N ALA A 236 14.88 3.45 -1.53
CA ALA A 236 13.54 3.01 -1.94
C ALA A 236 13.28 3.31 -3.41
N ARG A 237 13.60 4.52 -3.87
CA ARG A 237 13.50 4.92 -5.27
C ARG A 237 14.34 4.02 -6.18
N ALA A 238 15.61 3.83 -5.85
CA ALA A 238 16.51 2.96 -6.64
C ALA A 238 15.97 1.53 -6.74
N PHE A 239 15.39 0.99 -5.66
CA PHE A 239 14.75 -0.33 -5.67
C PHE A 239 13.57 -0.38 -6.63
N VAL A 240 12.68 0.62 -6.60
CA VAL A 240 11.50 0.67 -7.49
C VAL A 240 11.92 0.82 -8.95
N GLU A 241 12.88 1.67 -9.26
CA GLU A 241 13.42 1.83 -10.62
C GLU A 241 14.02 0.52 -11.16
N ALA A 242 14.69 -0.24 -10.30
CA ALA A 242 15.28 -1.51 -10.67
C ALA A 242 14.24 -2.64 -10.84
N THR A 243 13.05 -2.56 -10.19
CA THR A 243 12.20 -3.74 -10.05
C THR A 243 10.72 -3.54 -10.33
N HIS A 244 10.17 -2.33 -10.22
CA HIS A 244 8.73 -2.08 -10.22
C HIS A 244 8.29 -0.90 -11.11
N THR A 245 8.97 -0.65 -12.23
CA THR A 245 8.48 0.30 -13.24
C THR A 245 7.29 -0.27 -14.00
N LEU A 246 6.45 0.60 -14.61
CA LEU A 246 5.35 0.16 -15.47
C LEU A 246 5.83 -0.75 -16.60
N ASP A 247 6.94 -0.42 -17.25
CA ASP A 247 7.52 -1.24 -18.32
C ASP A 247 7.91 -2.64 -17.85
N GLN A 248 8.53 -2.74 -16.67
CA GLN A 248 8.91 -4.04 -16.12
C GLN A 248 7.67 -4.86 -15.72
N ALA A 249 6.62 -4.24 -15.20
CA ALA A 249 5.36 -4.91 -14.89
C ALA A 249 4.68 -5.41 -16.19
N ALA A 250 4.62 -4.56 -17.22
CA ALA A 250 4.05 -4.92 -18.51
C ALA A 250 4.80 -6.08 -19.17
N ARG A 251 6.14 -6.04 -19.18
CA ARG A 251 6.97 -7.13 -19.72
C ARG A 251 6.74 -8.45 -18.97
N ARG A 252 6.66 -8.41 -17.62
CA ARG A 252 6.37 -9.60 -16.80
C ARG A 252 5.00 -10.18 -17.11
N LEU A 253 3.99 -9.33 -17.22
CA LEU A 253 2.63 -9.75 -17.58
C LEU A 253 2.62 -10.39 -18.95
N ALA A 254 3.19 -9.72 -19.95
CA ALA A 254 3.25 -10.22 -21.34
C ALA A 254 3.98 -11.58 -21.43
N ALA A 255 5.13 -11.70 -20.77
CA ALA A 255 5.89 -12.95 -20.75
C ALA A 255 5.12 -14.09 -20.06
N THR A 256 4.41 -13.77 -18.96
CA THR A 256 3.59 -14.76 -18.25
C THR A 256 2.41 -15.22 -19.13
N LEU A 257 1.70 -14.29 -19.76
CA LEU A 257 0.58 -14.61 -20.64
C LEU A 257 1.03 -15.41 -21.87
N LYS A 258 2.17 -15.04 -22.49
CA LYS A 258 2.74 -15.77 -23.62
C LYS A 258 3.05 -17.23 -23.26
N ARG A 259 3.76 -17.45 -22.14
CA ARG A 259 4.05 -18.80 -21.65
C ARG A 259 2.77 -19.61 -21.41
N LEU A 260 1.77 -19.03 -20.72
CA LEU A 260 0.50 -19.69 -20.48
C LEU A 260 -0.27 -20.02 -21.78
N TRP A 261 -0.06 -19.25 -22.82
CA TRP A 261 -0.65 -19.52 -24.14
C TRP A 261 0.05 -20.65 -24.86
N GLU A 262 1.38 -20.72 -24.79
CA GLU A 262 2.21 -21.74 -25.47
C GLU A 262 2.11 -23.12 -24.80
N GLU A 263 1.89 -23.19 -23.48
CA GLU A 263 1.75 -24.44 -22.73
C GLU A 263 0.36 -25.10 -22.86
N GLY A 264 -0.52 -24.62 -23.68
CA GLY A 264 -1.88 -25.13 -23.86
C GLY A 264 -2.45 -25.09 -25.21
#